data_a412fccfe2735cf5d70feddced9da130
#
_entry.id   a412fccfe2735cf5d70feddced9da130
#
_cell.length_a   1.000
_cell.length_b   1.000
_cell.length_c   1.000
_cell.angle_alpha   90.00
_cell.angle_beta   90.00
_cell.angle_gamma   90.00
#
_symmetry.space_group_name_H-M   'P 1'
#
loop_
_entity.id
_entity.type
_entity.pdbx_description
1 polymer ?
#
loop_
_entity_poly.entity_id
_entity_poly.type
_entity_poly.pdbx_seq_one_letter_code
_entity_poly.pdbx_strand_id
1 'polypeptide(L)'
;DIINQQAKHLATYPSTKGIAELRQAIADWLLQRFKLSSVDAEHQVLPVNGTREALFSFTQAVVNRQHDKPLVVMPNPFYQIYEGATYLAGAEPYFLSCTAENNFIPDFDAVPADVWQRTQLLFICSPANPTGIVLDKQTLSKLIALSDQYGFVIASDECYSEIYFDENNPPLGLLQVCAELGRHDYKNCVVFHSLSKRSNLPGLRSGFVAGDANILKPYLLYRTYH
;
A
#
# COMPACT_ATOMS: atom_id res chain seq x y z
N ASP A 1 -4.06 -29.12 -15.16
CA ASP A 1 -3.62 -28.99 -13.78
C ASP A 1 -2.33 -28.11 -13.73
N ILE A 2 -2.52 -26.85 -13.38
CA ILE A 2 -1.48 -25.80 -13.42
C ILE A 2 -0.31 -26.16 -12.50
N ILE A 3 -0.57 -26.73 -11.33
CA ILE A 3 0.47 -27.08 -10.36
C ILE A 3 1.44 -28.11 -10.96
N ASN A 4 0.91 -29.17 -11.58
CA ASN A 4 1.72 -30.17 -12.21
C ASN A 4 2.52 -29.63 -13.42
N GLN A 5 1.92 -28.75 -14.21
CA GLN A 5 2.59 -28.08 -15.32
C GLN A 5 3.75 -27.21 -14.87
N GLN A 6 3.61 -26.57 -13.70
CA GLN A 6 4.60 -25.66 -13.12
C GLN A 6 5.63 -26.36 -12.21
N ALA A 7 5.47 -27.65 -11.90
CA ALA A 7 6.36 -28.38 -10.99
C ALA A 7 7.85 -28.34 -11.40
N LYS A 8 8.16 -28.24 -12.69
CA LYS A 8 9.53 -28.10 -13.21
C LYS A 8 10.23 -26.83 -12.75
N HIS A 9 9.47 -25.76 -12.40
CA HIS A 9 10.02 -24.50 -11.92
C HIS A 9 10.44 -24.54 -10.46
N LEU A 10 10.05 -25.60 -9.71
CA LEU A 10 10.49 -25.80 -8.32
C LEU A 10 11.99 -26.11 -8.19
N ALA A 11 12.66 -26.43 -9.28
CA ALA A 11 14.10 -26.69 -9.31
C ALA A 11 14.97 -25.41 -9.33
N THR A 12 14.35 -24.22 -9.45
CA THR A 12 15.06 -22.95 -9.52
C THR A 12 14.53 -21.97 -8.49
N TYR A 13 15.42 -21.13 -7.94
CA TYR A 13 14.97 -20.04 -7.05
C TYR A 13 14.07 -19.06 -7.80
N PRO A 14 12.97 -18.62 -7.18
CA PRO A 14 12.13 -17.59 -7.78
C PRO A 14 12.86 -16.25 -7.85
N SER A 15 12.61 -15.49 -8.91
CA SER A 15 13.07 -14.10 -8.99
C SER A 15 12.42 -13.26 -7.89
N THR A 16 13.20 -12.42 -7.20
CA THR A 16 12.66 -11.46 -6.22
C THR A 16 11.58 -10.53 -6.82
N LYS A 17 11.72 -10.23 -8.10
CA LYS A 17 10.76 -9.42 -8.86
C LYS A 17 9.48 -10.18 -9.23
N GLY A 18 9.46 -11.50 -9.12
CA GLY A 18 8.41 -12.36 -9.62
C GLY A 18 8.48 -12.57 -11.15
N ILE A 19 7.66 -13.47 -11.69
CA ILE A 19 7.61 -13.73 -13.13
C ILE A 19 6.83 -12.63 -13.87
N ALA A 20 7.20 -12.37 -15.12
CA ALA A 20 6.61 -11.30 -15.94
C ALA A 20 5.10 -11.48 -16.14
N GLU A 21 4.66 -12.72 -16.36
CA GLU A 21 3.26 -13.08 -16.56
C GLU A 21 2.40 -12.72 -15.33
N LEU A 22 2.92 -12.93 -14.12
CA LEU A 22 2.21 -12.56 -12.89
C LEU A 22 2.12 -11.03 -12.73
N ARG A 23 3.23 -10.32 -13.02
CA ARG A 23 3.21 -8.85 -12.96
C ARG A 23 2.24 -8.26 -14.00
N GLN A 24 2.20 -8.83 -15.21
CA GLN A 24 1.24 -8.40 -16.24
C GLN A 24 -0.20 -8.67 -15.81
N ALA A 25 -0.50 -9.86 -15.28
CA ALA A 25 -1.84 -10.19 -14.79
C ALA A 25 -2.29 -9.24 -13.65
N ILE A 26 -1.37 -8.83 -12.77
CA ILE A 26 -1.64 -7.85 -11.71
C ILE A 26 -1.91 -6.47 -12.34
N ALA A 27 -1.10 -6.03 -13.30
CA ALA A 27 -1.29 -4.76 -13.99
C ALA A 27 -2.65 -4.71 -14.70
N ASP A 28 -3.00 -5.77 -15.43
CA ASP A 28 -4.28 -5.90 -16.14
C ASP A 28 -5.46 -5.85 -15.16
N TRP A 29 -5.33 -6.51 -14.01
CA TRP A 29 -6.36 -6.44 -12.96
C TRP A 29 -6.51 -5.03 -12.39
N LEU A 30 -5.41 -4.32 -12.11
CA LEU A 30 -5.44 -2.93 -11.64
C LEU A 30 -6.11 -2.00 -12.65
N LEU A 31 -5.74 -2.14 -13.94
CA LEU A 31 -6.33 -1.37 -15.04
C LEU A 31 -7.85 -1.55 -15.09
N GLN A 32 -8.31 -2.79 -15.03
CA GLN A 32 -9.74 -3.11 -15.12
C GLN A 32 -10.50 -2.68 -13.85
N ARG A 33 -9.99 -3.06 -12.67
CA ARG A 33 -10.70 -2.86 -11.40
C ARG A 33 -10.81 -1.40 -11.00
N PHE A 34 -9.74 -0.63 -11.16
CA PHE A 34 -9.65 0.78 -10.76
C PHE A 34 -9.74 1.75 -11.96
N LYS A 35 -10.03 1.24 -13.16
CA LYS A 35 -10.17 2.03 -14.38
C LYS A 35 -8.96 2.93 -14.64
N LEU A 36 -7.76 2.39 -14.39
CA LEU A 36 -6.53 3.12 -14.63
C LEU A 36 -6.23 3.20 -16.12
N SER A 37 -5.60 4.28 -16.57
CA SER A 37 -5.23 4.45 -17.98
C SER A 37 -3.94 3.71 -18.36
N SER A 38 -3.04 3.52 -17.39
CA SER A 38 -1.77 2.81 -17.59
C SER A 38 -1.21 2.29 -16.27
N VAL A 39 -0.55 1.13 -16.31
CA VAL A 39 0.29 0.56 -15.25
C VAL A 39 1.47 -0.14 -15.92
N ASP A 40 2.69 0.27 -15.59
CA ASP A 40 3.90 -0.41 -16.05
C ASP A 40 4.15 -1.67 -15.21
N ALA A 41 3.85 -2.84 -15.78
CA ALA A 41 4.04 -4.13 -15.12
C ALA A 41 5.51 -4.41 -14.75
N GLU A 42 6.45 -3.75 -15.42
CA GLU A 42 7.89 -3.94 -15.20
C GLU A 42 8.41 -3.11 -14.01
N HIS A 43 7.90 -1.89 -13.80
CA HIS A 43 8.45 -0.97 -12.82
C HIS A 43 7.48 -0.55 -11.71
N GLN A 44 6.15 -0.67 -11.96
CA GLN A 44 5.11 -0.23 -11.04
C GLN A 44 4.38 -1.38 -10.33
N VAL A 45 4.81 -2.63 -10.53
CA VAL A 45 4.19 -3.81 -9.92
C VAL A 45 5.25 -4.75 -9.35
N LEU A 46 5.03 -5.19 -8.10
CA LEU A 46 5.94 -6.10 -7.41
C LEU A 46 5.14 -7.16 -6.64
N PRO A 47 5.13 -8.45 -7.06
CA PRO A 47 4.56 -9.55 -6.30
C PRO A 47 5.28 -9.73 -4.95
N VAL A 48 4.52 -10.09 -3.92
CA VAL A 48 5.02 -10.29 -2.55
C VAL A 48 4.43 -11.54 -1.90
N ASN A 49 5.09 -12.06 -0.87
CA ASN A 49 4.69 -13.25 -0.12
C ASN A 49 3.69 -12.92 1.00
N GLY A 50 2.69 -12.08 0.67
CA GLY A 50 1.69 -11.56 1.60
C GLY A 50 1.98 -10.12 2.02
N THR A 51 0.91 -9.39 2.35
CA THR A 51 1.00 -7.96 2.66
C THR A 51 1.54 -7.68 4.05
N ARG A 52 1.43 -8.61 5.01
CA ARG A 52 2.05 -8.43 6.33
C ARG A 52 3.56 -8.25 6.20
N GLU A 53 4.21 -9.18 5.51
CA GLU A 53 5.64 -9.18 5.28
C GLU A 53 6.06 -7.99 4.40
N ALA A 54 5.22 -7.66 3.41
CA ALA A 54 5.46 -6.53 2.53
C ALA A 54 5.37 -5.18 3.27
N LEU A 55 4.35 -4.94 4.09
CA LEU A 55 4.19 -3.71 4.88
C LEU A 55 5.36 -3.53 5.85
N PHE A 56 5.80 -4.62 6.50
CA PHE A 56 6.95 -4.60 7.37
C PHE A 56 8.22 -4.19 6.61
N SER A 57 8.57 -4.93 5.56
CA SER A 57 9.81 -4.71 4.80
C SER A 57 9.80 -3.39 4.03
N PHE A 58 8.63 -2.95 3.56
CA PHE A 58 8.45 -1.65 2.91
C PHE A 58 8.78 -0.49 3.86
N THR A 59 8.31 -0.56 5.09
CA THR A 59 8.63 0.45 6.11
C THR A 59 10.13 0.54 6.36
N GLN A 60 10.82 -0.62 6.44
CA GLN A 60 12.28 -0.65 6.60
C GLN A 60 13.01 -0.03 5.41
N ALA A 61 12.46 -0.16 4.19
CA ALA A 61 13.08 0.35 2.97
C ALA A 61 12.83 1.86 2.75
N VAL A 62 11.69 2.40 3.23
CA VAL A 62 11.26 3.79 3.00
C VAL A 62 11.75 4.73 4.09
N VAL A 63 11.77 4.29 5.34
CA VAL A 63 12.14 5.14 6.48
C VAL A 63 13.64 5.40 6.48
N ASN A 64 14.02 6.68 6.36
CA ASN A 64 15.41 7.12 6.53
C ASN A 64 15.71 7.39 8.02
N ARG A 65 16.44 6.49 8.66
CA ARG A 65 16.84 6.56 10.07
C ARG A 65 17.75 7.73 10.41
N GLN A 66 18.38 8.35 9.40
CA GLN A 66 19.27 9.49 9.59
C GLN A 66 18.52 10.81 9.62
N HIS A 67 17.22 10.80 9.30
CA HIS A 67 16.39 11.98 9.43
C HIS A 67 16.15 12.30 10.91
N ASP A 68 16.08 13.59 11.25
CA ASP A 68 15.81 13.98 12.64
C ASP A 68 14.39 13.59 13.05
N LYS A 69 14.28 12.66 14.00
CA LYS A 69 13.04 12.13 14.57
C LYS A 69 11.99 11.79 13.50
N PRO A 70 12.27 10.80 12.63
CA PRO A 70 11.36 10.43 11.57
C PRO A 70 10.03 9.91 12.13
N LEU A 71 8.92 10.30 11.52
CA LEU A 71 7.57 9.87 11.89
C LEU A 71 6.95 8.95 10.84
N VAL A 72 6.17 8.00 11.33
CA VAL A 72 5.19 7.25 10.53
C VAL A 72 3.80 7.53 11.08
N VAL A 73 2.96 8.14 10.27
CA VAL A 73 1.57 8.47 10.63
C VAL A 73 0.67 7.28 10.31
N MET A 74 -0.25 6.95 11.21
CA MET A 74 -1.18 5.84 11.02
C MET A 74 -2.51 6.06 11.75
N PRO A 75 -3.64 5.52 11.25
CA PRO A 75 -4.91 5.53 11.98
C PRO A 75 -4.82 4.68 13.24
N ASN A 76 -5.64 4.99 14.26
CA ASN A 76 -5.81 4.18 15.47
C ASN A 76 -7.32 4.03 15.78
N PRO A 77 -7.88 2.80 15.76
CA PRO A 77 -7.18 1.49 15.73
C PRO A 77 -6.51 1.17 14.39
N PHE A 78 -5.48 0.33 14.46
CA PHE A 78 -4.61 -0.02 13.32
C PHE A 78 -4.32 -1.52 13.25
N TYR A 79 -3.82 -1.95 12.10
CA TYR A 79 -3.23 -3.28 11.97
C TYR A 79 -1.83 -3.27 12.62
N GLN A 80 -1.62 -4.15 13.61
CA GLN A 80 -0.43 -4.17 14.49
C GLN A 80 0.93 -4.08 13.76
N ILE A 81 0.98 -4.48 12.48
CA ILE A 81 2.23 -4.46 11.72
C ILE A 81 2.74 -3.04 11.48
N TYR A 82 1.85 -2.05 11.38
CA TYR A 82 2.25 -0.67 11.11
C TYR A 82 3.12 -0.12 12.25
N GLU A 83 2.69 -0.31 13.50
CA GLU A 83 3.43 0.14 14.69
C GLU A 83 4.74 -0.62 14.86
N GLY A 84 4.70 -1.96 14.81
CA GLY A 84 5.90 -2.78 14.97
C GLY A 84 6.95 -2.51 13.90
N ALA A 85 6.53 -2.35 12.63
CA ALA A 85 7.43 -1.99 11.54
C ALA A 85 8.05 -0.60 11.74
N THR A 86 7.28 0.36 12.26
CA THR A 86 7.73 1.74 12.53
C THR A 86 8.85 1.75 13.56
N TYR A 87 8.67 1.13 14.72
CA TYR A 87 9.70 1.08 15.75
C TYR A 87 10.98 0.39 15.26
N LEU A 88 10.84 -0.73 14.56
CA LEU A 88 11.98 -1.47 14.02
C LEU A 88 12.67 -0.75 12.86
N ALA A 89 11.97 0.15 12.16
CA ALA A 89 12.56 1.05 11.19
C ALA A 89 13.29 2.24 11.84
N GLY A 90 13.21 2.43 13.15
CA GLY A 90 13.84 3.54 13.87
C GLY A 90 13.08 4.86 13.74
N ALA A 91 11.76 4.79 13.48
CA ALA A 91 10.86 5.93 13.48
C ALA A 91 9.92 5.89 14.70
N GLU A 92 9.25 7.01 14.97
CA GLU A 92 8.20 7.12 15.97
C GLU A 92 6.82 7.04 15.30
N PRO A 93 5.85 6.29 15.85
CA PRO A 93 4.49 6.31 15.33
C PRO A 93 3.75 7.57 15.79
N TYR A 94 2.99 8.17 14.88
CA TYR A 94 2.02 9.22 15.20
C TYR A 94 0.61 8.71 14.91
N PHE A 95 -0.22 8.61 15.95
CA PHE A 95 -1.53 7.99 15.87
C PHE A 95 -2.63 9.00 15.61
N LEU A 96 -3.50 8.70 14.64
CA LEU A 96 -4.71 9.46 14.34
C LEU A 96 -5.92 8.73 14.91
N SER A 97 -6.53 9.28 15.95
CA SER A 97 -7.68 8.64 16.60
C SER A 97 -8.88 8.56 15.67
N CYS A 98 -9.42 7.34 15.51
CA CYS A 98 -10.63 7.05 14.76
C CYS A 98 -11.71 6.64 15.77
N THR A 99 -12.59 7.57 16.13
CA THR A 99 -13.62 7.39 17.16
C THR A 99 -15.02 7.48 16.55
N ALA A 100 -16.04 7.17 17.34
CA ALA A 100 -17.42 7.28 16.89
C ALA A 100 -17.81 8.74 16.58
N GLU A 101 -17.21 9.71 17.30
CA GLU A 101 -17.47 11.14 17.09
C GLU A 101 -17.01 11.64 15.72
N ASN A 102 -15.95 11.04 15.17
CA ASN A 102 -15.45 11.35 13.82
C ASN A 102 -15.82 10.28 12.77
N ASN A 103 -16.88 9.48 13.06
CA ASN A 103 -17.32 8.39 12.19
C ASN A 103 -16.19 7.41 11.82
N PHE A 104 -15.22 7.22 12.70
CA PHE A 104 -14.02 6.39 12.52
C PHE A 104 -13.12 6.81 11.35
N ILE A 105 -13.28 8.04 10.83
CA ILE A 105 -12.40 8.62 9.81
C ILE A 105 -11.29 9.39 10.52
N PRO A 106 -10.01 9.16 10.20
CA PRO A 106 -8.91 9.94 10.79
C PRO A 106 -9.04 11.42 10.45
N ASP A 107 -8.88 12.28 11.46
CA ASP A 107 -8.84 13.72 11.24
C ASP A 107 -7.45 14.17 10.79
N PHE A 108 -7.25 14.18 9.48
CA PHE A 108 -6.00 14.63 8.88
C PHE A 108 -5.78 16.14 8.94
N ASP A 109 -6.84 16.92 9.19
CA ASP A 109 -6.76 18.39 9.34
C ASP A 109 -6.21 18.80 10.70
N ALA A 110 -6.44 17.98 11.71
CA ALA A 110 -5.92 18.22 13.05
C ALA A 110 -4.42 17.93 13.20
N VAL A 111 -3.77 17.35 12.19
CA VAL A 111 -2.34 17.02 12.26
C VAL A 111 -1.50 18.28 12.10
N PRO A 112 -0.65 18.62 13.09
CA PRO A 112 0.20 19.81 13.03
C PRO A 112 1.19 19.80 11.88
N ALA A 113 1.55 20.97 11.36
CA ALA A 113 2.47 21.08 10.23
C ALA A 113 3.89 20.52 10.52
N ASP A 114 4.35 20.64 11.76
CA ASP A 114 5.66 20.08 12.18
C ASP A 114 5.64 18.55 12.23
N VAL A 115 4.49 17.93 12.46
CA VAL A 115 4.32 16.46 12.32
C VAL A 115 4.44 16.07 10.86
N TRP A 116 3.74 16.77 9.95
CA TRP A 116 3.86 16.49 8.51
C TRP A 116 5.28 16.68 7.98
N GLN A 117 6.01 17.71 8.46
CA GLN A 117 7.42 17.95 8.06
C GLN A 117 8.36 16.81 8.44
N ARG A 118 8.05 16.08 9.51
CA ARG A 118 8.84 14.93 9.98
C ARG A 118 8.31 13.60 9.46
N THR A 119 7.12 13.58 8.85
CA THR A 119 6.49 12.36 8.33
C THR A 119 7.26 11.85 7.12
N GLN A 120 7.61 10.58 7.12
CA GLN A 120 8.22 9.90 5.97
C GLN A 120 7.28 8.90 5.33
N LEU A 121 6.35 8.36 6.12
CA LEU A 121 5.39 7.37 5.67
C LEU A 121 4.04 7.63 6.35
N LEU A 122 2.97 7.61 5.56
CA LEU A 122 1.59 7.58 6.03
C LEU A 122 0.96 6.24 5.66
N PHE A 123 0.54 5.48 6.66
CA PHE A 123 -0.33 4.33 6.45
C PHE A 123 -1.79 4.75 6.40
N ILE A 124 -2.50 4.31 5.38
CA ILE A 124 -3.96 4.31 5.32
C ILE A 124 -4.45 2.90 5.05
N CYS A 125 -5.65 2.56 5.52
CA CYS A 125 -6.31 1.29 5.24
C CYS A 125 -7.73 1.59 4.76
N SER A 126 -8.05 1.20 3.52
CA SER A 126 -9.37 1.50 2.94
C SER A 126 -9.79 0.37 1.97
N PRO A 127 -10.82 -0.40 2.32
CA PRO A 127 -11.61 -0.39 3.56
C PRO A 127 -10.78 -0.71 4.80
N ALA A 128 -11.08 -0.05 5.92
CA ALA A 128 -10.26 -0.08 7.13
C ALA A 128 -10.46 -1.35 7.99
N ASN A 129 -9.37 -1.85 8.54
CA ASN A 129 -9.37 -2.84 9.60
C ASN A 129 -9.08 -2.15 10.95
N PRO A 130 -9.98 -2.20 11.97
CA PRO A 130 -11.19 -3.03 12.05
C PRO A 130 -12.50 -2.32 11.69
N THR A 131 -12.49 -1.04 11.37
CA THR A 131 -13.71 -0.20 11.35
C THR A 131 -14.58 -0.37 10.10
N GLY A 132 -14.02 -0.89 9.00
CA GLY A 132 -14.71 -1.03 7.72
C GLY A 132 -14.90 0.28 6.93
N ILE A 133 -14.38 1.40 7.44
CA ILE A 133 -14.53 2.71 6.79
C ILE A 133 -13.80 2.73 5.44
N VAL A 134 -14.46 3.32 4.45
CA VAL A 134 -13.90 3.59 3.13
C VAL A 134 -13.59 5.08 3.02
N LEU A 135 -12.34 5.41 2.68
CA LEU A 135 -11.95 6.80 2.44
C LEU A 135 -12.52 7.27 1.10
N ASP A 136 -13.07 8.47 1.09
CA ASP A 136 -13.62 9.07 -0.11
C ASP A 136 -12.56 9.74 -0.98
N LYS A 137 -12.96 10.12 -2.20
CA LYS A 137 -12.09 10.77 -3.18
C LYS A 137 -11.51 12.10 -2.64
N GLN A 138 -12.30 12.86 -1.90
CA GLN A 138 -11.86 14.16 -1.37
C GLN A 138 -10.72 13.97 -0.37
N THR A 139 -10.88 13.03 0.55
CA THR A 139 -9.86 12.67 1.53
C THR A 139 -8.58 12.17 0.85
N LEU A 140 -8.69 11.23 -0.09
CA LEU A 140 -7.52 10.71 -0.80
C LEU A 140 -6.81 11.79 -1.61
N SER A 141 -7.56 12.67 -2.31
CA SER A 141 -6.97 13.80 -3.06
C SER A 141 -6.21 14.77 -2.15
N LYS A 142 -6.74 15.04 -0.96
CA LYS A 142 -6.10 15.86 0.05
C LYS A 142 -4.79 15.23 0.55
N LEU A 143 -4.80 13.92 0.83
CA LEU A 143 -3.60 13.22 1.27
C LEU A 143 -2.51 13.21 0.18
N ILE A 144 -2.88 13.06 -1.09
CA ILE A 144 -1.97 13.19 -2.22
C ILE A 144 -1.35 14.60 -2.28
N ALA A 145 -2.15 15.65 -2.08
CA ALA A 145 -1.65 17.03 -2.05
C ALA A 145 -0.71 17.28 -0.85
N LEU A 146 -1.02 16.74 0.33
CA LEU A 146 -0.13 16.80 1.50
C LEU A 146 1.19 16.06 1.24
N SER A 147 1.13 14.88 0.61
CA SER A 147 2.32 14.15 0.20
C SER A 147 3.19 14.94 -0.77
N ASP A 148 2.59 15.68 -1.71
CA ASP A 148 3.35 16.57 -2.60
C ASP A 148 4.03 17.71 -1.84
N GLN A 149 3.32 18.27 -0.87
CA GLN A 149 3.80 19.41 -0.08
C GLN A 149 4.95 19.02 0.86
N TYR A 150 4.85 17.87 1.53
CA TYR A 150 5.76 17.48 2.61
C TYR A 150 6.72 16.35 2.22
N GLY A 151 6.50 15.67 1.10
CA GLY A 151 7.41 14.66 0.54
C GLY A 151 7.31 13.27 1.15
N PHE A 152 6.30 12.97 1.97
CA PHE A 152 6.11 11.63 2.53
C PHE A 152 5.48 10.66 1.54
N VAL A 153 5.70 9.35 1.77
CA VAL A 153 5.09 8.28 1.00
C VAL A 153 3.73 7.88 1.61
N ILE A 154 2.73 7.65 0.76
CA ILE A 154 1.44 7.07 1.18
C ILE A 154 1.46 5.57 0.87
N ALA A 155 1.33 4.74 1.92
CA ALA A 155 1.14 3.30 1.82
C ALA A 155 -0.33 2.96 2.10
N SER A 156 -1.08 2.65 1.06
CA SER A 156 -2.50 2.29 1.15
C SER A 156 -2.66 0.78 1.23
N ASP A 157 -3.07 0.29 2.40
CA ASP A 157 -3.45 -1.11 2.58
C ASP A 157 -4.87 -1.34 2.08
N GLU A 158 -4.99 -1.90 0.88
CA GLU A 158 -6.25 -2.13 0.17
C GLU A 158 -6.64 -3.63 0.17
N CYS A 159 -6.21 -4.39 1.17
CA CYS A 159 -6.47 -5.83 1.27
C CYS A 159 -7.97 -6.18 1.27
N TYR A 160 -8.84 -5.26 1.65
CA TYR A 160 -10.29 -5.45 1.72
C TYR A 160 -11.05 -4.80 0.56
N SER A 161 -10.37 -4.30 -0.47
CA SER A 161 -11.00 -3.60 -1.61
C SER A 161 -12.05 -4.40 -2.37
N GLU A 162 -12.01 -5.74 -2.26
CA GLU A 162 -12.97 -6.65 -2.92
C GLU A 162 -14.04 -7.20 -1.97
N ILE A 163 -14.14 -6.65 -0.75
CA ILE A 163 -15.18 -7.02 0.23
C ILE A 163 -16.09 -5.82 0.43
N TYR A 164 -17.16 -5.75 -0.37
CA TYR A 164 -18.17 -4.69 -0.35
C TYR A 164 -19.55 -5.24 -0.66
N PHE A 165 -20.60 -4.49 -0.37
CA PHE A 165 -22.00 -4.95 -0.45
C PHE A 165 -22.72 -4.47 -1.72
N ASP A 166 -22.25 -3.40 -2.36
CA ASP A 166 -22.88 -2.80 -3.54
C ASP A 166 -21.92 -2.86 -4.74
N GLU A 167 -22.25 -3.74 -5.69
CA GLU A 167 -21.48 -3.92 -6.92
C GLU A 167 -21.43 -2.65 -7.81
N ASN A 168 -22.38 -1.72 -7.64
CA ASN A 168 -22.40 -0.45 -8.37
C ASN A 168 -21.53 0.62 -7.69
N ASN A 169 -21.09 0.39 -6.45
CA ASN A 169 -20.31 1.34 -5.67
C ASN A 169 -19.12 0.67 -4.95
N PRO A 170 -18.19 0.07 -5.72
CA PRO A 170 -17.02 -0.56 -5.14
C PRO A 170 -16.09 0.49 -4.49
N PRO A 171 -15.33 0.12 -3.44
CA PRO A 171 -14.37 1.02 -2.80
C PRO A 171 -13.38 1.61 -3.81
N LEU A 172 -13.07 2.89 -3.65
CA LEU A 172 -12.04 3.58 -4.41
C LEU A 172 -10.65 3.09 -3.99
N GLY A 173 -9.72 3.04 -4.96
CA GLY A 173 -8.30 2.82 -4.69
C GLY A 173 -7.49 4.11 -4.75
N LEU A 174 -6.37 4.18 -4.04
CA LEU A 174 -5.48 5.34 -4.06
C LEU A 174 -4.96 5.63 -5.48
N LEU A 175 -4.54 4.60 -6.23
CA LEU A 175 -4.05 4.77 -7.61
C LEU A 175 -5.15 5.24 -8.56
N GLN A 176 -6.42 4.88 -8.30
CA GLN A 176 -7.56 5.39 -9.07
C GLN A 176 -7.66 6.91 -8.91
N VAL A 177 -7.59 7.42 -7.68
CA VAL A 177 -7.65 8.85 -7.42
C VAL A 177 -6.43 9.56 -8.01
N CYS A 178 -5.23 8.97 -7.93
CA CYS A 178 -4.05 9.49 -8.63
C CYS A 178 -4.31 9.66 -10.14
N ALA A 179 -4.83 8.61 -10.80
CA ALA A 179 -5.11 8.63 -12.24
C ALA A 179 -6.17 9.68 -12.62
N GLU A 180 -7.23 9.83 -11.81
CA GLU A 180 -8.27 10.85 -11.98
C GLU A 180 -7.72 12.29 -11.82
N LEU A 181 -6.64 12.46 -11.06
CA LEU A 181 -5.89 13.71 -10.93
C LEU A 181 -4.81 13.90 -12.02
N GLY A 182 -4.74 13.01 -13.02
CA GLY A 182 -3.74 13.05 -14.09
C GLY A 182 -2.35 12.59 -13.70
N ARG A 183 -2.21 11.89 -12.55
CA ARG A 183 -0.93 11.44 -11.98
C ARG A 183 -0.69 9.97 -12.29
N HIS A 184 -0.25 9.67 -13.50
CA HIS A 184 -0.02 8.30 -13.97
C HIS A 184 1.35 7.73 -13.55
N ASP A 185 2.23 8.56 -13.00
CA ASP A 185 3.47 8.15 -12.35
C ASP A 185 3.26 7.65 -10.92
N TYR A 186 2.07 7.91 -10.34
CA TYR A 186 1.70 7.58 -8.96
C TYR A 186 2.68 8.10 -7.91
N LYS A 187 3.33 9.23 -8.18
CA LYS A 187 4.37 9.80 -7.32
C LYS A 187 4.01 9.73 -5.84
N ASN A 188 4.89 9.15 -5.03
CA ASN A 188 4.77 8.91 -3.59
C ASN A 188 3.57 8.05 -3.16
N CYS A 189 2.84 7.40 -4.07
CA CYS A 189 1.67 6.60 -3.76
C CYS A 189 1.94 5.12 -4.05
N VAL A 190 1.69 4.26 -3.06
CA VAL A 190 1.89 2.82 -3.16
C VAL A 190 0.70 2.09 -2.53
N VAL A 191 0.18 1.08 -3.20
CA VAL A 191 -0.94 0.25 -2.73
C VAL A 191 -0.50 -1.17 -2.46
N PHE A 192 -1.16 -1.81 -1.48
CA PHE A 192 -0.93 -3.19 -1.06
C PHE A 192 -2.20 -4.00 -1.22
N HIS A 193 -2.15 -5.08 -1.98
CA HIS A 193 -3.26 -5.99 -2.21
C HIS A 193 -2.89 -7.43 -1.89
N SER A 194 -3.85 -8.21 -1.40
CA SER A 194 -3.63 -9.60 -0.98
C SER A 194 -4.71 -10.53 -1.49
N LEU A 195 -4.34 -11.76 -1.87
CA LEU A 195 -5.30 -12.82 -2.14
C LEU A 195 -5.93 -13.39 -0.86
N SER A 196 -5.39 -13.05 0.31
CA SER A 196 -5.86 -13.57 1.60
C SER A 196 -7.33 -13.27 1.86
N LYS A 197 -7.78 -12.04 1.55
CA LYS A 197 -9.17 -11.59 1.79
C LYS A 197 -10.02 -11.68 0.53
N ARG A 198 -9.57 -11.03 -0.56
CA ARG A 198 -10.33 -11.00 -1.82
C ARG A 198 -10.65 -12.38 -2.38
N SER A 199 -9.77 -13.36 -2.19
CA SER A 199 -9.88 -14.71 -2.79
C SER A 199 -10.00 -15.82 -1.75
N ASN A 200 -10.13 -15.47 -0.47
CA ASN A 200 -10.17 -16.41 0.65
C ASN A 200 -9.01 -17.43 0.64
N LEU A 201 -7.80 -16.97 0.29
CA LEU A 201 -6.60 -17.78 0.17
C LEU A 201 -5.46 -17.31 1.08
N PRO A 202 -5.68 -17.17 2.40
CA PRO A 202 -4.65 -16.63 3.30
C PRO A 202 -3.41 -17.53 3.39
N GLY A 203 -3.57 -18.84 3.24
CA GLY A 203 -2.47 -19.82 3.28
C GLY A 203 -1.56 -19.76 2.05
N LEU A 204 -2.00 -19.20 0.93
CA LEU A 204 -1.19 -19.09 -0.29
C LEU A 204 -0.01 -18.12 -0.16
N ARG A 205 -0.04 -17.22 0.81
CA ARG A 205 0.97 -16.19 1.04
C ARG A 205 1.29 -15.40 -0.25
N SER A 206 0.26 -14.88 -0.89
CA SER A 206 0.37 -14.13 -2.13
C SER A 206 -0.33 -12.79 -2.06
N GLY A 207 0.33 -11.78 -2.57
CA GLY A 207 -0.14 -10.42 -2.70
C GLY A 207 0.76 -9.63 -3.65
N PHE A 208 0.54 -8.36 -3.74
CA PHE A 208 1.41 -7.47 -4.52
C PHE A 208 1.43 -6.05 -3.95
N VAL A 209 2.45 -5.33 -4.36
CA VAL A 209 2.61 -3.89 -4.13
C VAL A 209 2.64 -3.22 -5.50
N ALA A 210 1.95 -2.10 -5.66
CA ALA A 210 1.97 -1.35 -6.90
C ALA A 210 1.95 0.17 -6.65
N GLY A 211 2.49 0.96 -7.60
CA GLY A 211 2.51 2.42 -7.50
C GLY A 211 3.78 3.06 -8.04
N ASP A 212 4.31 4.04 -7.33
CA ASP A 212 5.48 4.81 -7.74
C ASP A 212 6.72 3.95 -8.00
N ALA A 213 7.16 3.92 -9.26
CA ALA A 213 8.33 3.15 -9.69
C ALA A 213 9.63 3.59 -8.97
N ASN A 214 9.74 4.88 -8.60
CA ASN A 214 10.91 5.40 -7.89
C ASN A 214 10.97 4.90 -6.44
N ILE A 215 9.83 4.60 -5.83
CA ILE A 215 9.72 3.98 -4.50
C ILE A 215 9.89 2.47 -4.60
N LEU A 216 9.30 1.82 -5.61
CA LEU A 216 9.37 0.37 -5.77
C LEU A 216 10.76 -0.13 -6.15
N LYS A 217 11.56 0.67 -6.87
CA LYS A 217 12.92 0.29 -7.26
C LYS A 217 13.85 0.05 -6.05
N PRO A 218 14.03 0.97 -5.09
CA PRO A 218 14.83 0.72 -3.88
C PRO A 218 14.17 -0.35 -2.99
N TYR A 219 12.85 -0.44 -2.95
CA TYR A 219 12.17 -1.51 -2.22
C TYR A 219 12.47 -2.90 -2.80
N LEU A 220 12.47 -3.06 -4.13
CA LEU A 220 12.89 -4.30 -4.77
C LEU A 220 14.33 -4.66 -4.40
N LEU A 221 15.25 -3.68 -4.41
CA LEU A 221 16.63 -3.89 -3.99
C LEU A 221 16.70 -4.39 -2.54
N TYR A 222 15.97 -3.74 -1.61
CA TYR A 222 15.89 -4.17 -0.21
C TYR A 222 15.44 -5.63 -0.10
N ARG A 223 14.44 -6.04 -0.88
CA ARG A 223 13.90 -7.41 -0.87
C ARG A 223 14.86 -8.47 -1.38
N THR A 224 15.94 -8.12 -2.05
CA THR A 224 16.97 -9.12 -2.43
C THR A 224 17.78 -9.62 -1.25
N TYR A 225 17.66 -8.99 -0.07
CA TYR A 225 18.42 -9.30 1.13
C TYR A 225 17.57 -9.97 2.23
N HIS A 226 16.30 -10.31 1.97
CA HIS A 226 15.46 -10.97 2.98
C HIS A 226 14.50 -11.99 2.38
#